data_c1063589489e1c3d2dbcfe2b5c7dc635
#
_entry.id   c1063589489e1c3d2dbcfe2b5c7dc635
#
_cell.length_a   1.000
_cell.length_b   1.000
_cell.length_c   1.000
_cell.angle_alpha   90.00
_cell.angle_beta   90.00
_cell.angle_gamma   90.00
#
_symmetry.space_group_name_H-M   'P 1'
#
loop_
_entity.id
_entity.type
_entity.pdbx_description
1 polymer ?
#
loop_
_entity_poly.entity_id
_entity_poly.type
_entity_poly.pdbx_seq_one_letter_code
_entity_poly.pdbx_strand_id
1 'polypeptide(L)'
;MNSGTASEPNLDALEALAHEAASQGAAYALSPEVSVVFAENREGLAAVAGPWENNPAIGRCRGIARDTGLTLHLGSLAVALPDGRFANRSVVFTPDGEIAAIYDKIHLFDATLPGLRQYRESETYVGGDEAVVTEAAGLRLGLTICYDVRFPALHRTLAEAGAELIAVPAAFTVPTGEAHWEVLLRARAIETGCYVIAAAQAGQHQNGRDTWGHSMIVDPWGKIIGELDGQTPGVLVADIDPKAVAEARGRVPALANARTFSLSVNPTSAS
;
A
#
# COMPACT_ATOMS: atom_id res chain seq x y z
N MET A 1 8.89 -4.57 7.36
CA MET A 1 8.52 -5.84 8.01
C MET A 1 9.00 -7.03 7.16
N ASN A 2 9.07 -8.22 7.77
CA ASN A 2 9.28 -9.50 7.09
C ASN A 2 8.24 -10.49 7.63
N SER A 3 7.03 -10.43 7.09
CA SER A 3 5.90 -11.22 7.60
C SER A 3 6.05 -12.71 7.26
N GLY A 4 5.77 -13.55 8.25
CA GLY A 4 5.74 -15.01 8.12
C GLY A 4 4.34 -15.56 7.86
N THR A 5 4.20 -16.88 8.02
CA THR A 5 2.95 -17.61 7.75
C THR A 5 1.99 -17.69 8.94
N ALA A 6 2.38 -17.17 10.11
CA ALA A 6 1.58 -17.13 11.33
C ALA A 6 1.23 -15.69 11.72
N SER A 7 -0.02 -15.44 12.16
CA SER A 7 -0.51 -14.09 12.44
C SER A 7 0.11 -13.48 13.70
N GLU A 8 0.20 -14.22 14.80
CA GLU A 8 0.64 -13.66 16.09
C GLU A 8 2.05 -13.07 16.05
N PRO A 9 3.11 -13.76 15.53
CA PRO A 9 4.43 -13.16 15.44
C PRO A 9 4.49 -11.92 14.54
N ASN A 10 3.65 -11.88 13.49
CA ASN A 10 3.57 -10.72 12.60
C ASN A 10 2.90 -9.53 13.27
N LEU A 11 1.85 -9.77 14.07
CA LEU A 11 1.19 -8.74 14.86
C LEU A 11 2.08 -8.22 16.00
N ASP A 12 2.87 -9.08 16.65
CA ASP A 12 3.87 -8.68 17.64
C ASP A 12 4.94 -7.78 17.01
N ALA A 13 5.41 -8.13 15.81
CA ALA A 13 6.35 -7.31 15.06
C ALA A 13 5.74 -5.96 14.63
N LEU A 14 4.47 -5.97 14.18
CA LEU A 14 3.74 -4.75 13.85
C LEU A 14 3.61 -3.82 15.06
N GLU A 15 3.24 -4.37 16.22
CA GLU A 15 3.10 -3.62 17.48
C GLU A 15 4.43 -2.99 17.90
N ALA A 16 5.52 -3.76 17.88
CA ALA A 16 6.86 -3.27 18.22
C ALA A 16 7.28 -2.10 17.30
N LEU A 17 7.09 -2.25 15.99
CA LEU A 17 7.41 -1.20 15.00
C LEU A 17 6.49 0.03 15.14
N ALA A 18 5.21 -0.16 15.49
CA ALA A 18 4.30 0.94 15.75
C ALA A 18 4.72 1.76 16.98
N HIS A 19 5.12 1.09 18.07
CA HIS A 19 5.67 1.75 19.25
C HIS A 19 6.98 2.48 18.94
N GLU A 20 7.84 1.90 18.12
CA GLU A 20 9.08 2.56 17.67
C GLU A 20 8.75 3.82 16.87
N ALA A 21 7.82 3.75 15.90
CA ALA A 21 7.38 4.91 15.12
C ALA A 21 6.80 6.02 16.02
N ALA A 22 5.94 5.67 16.97
CA ALA A 22 5.38 6.62 17.94
C ALA A 22 6.46 7.29 18.80
N SER A 23 7.47 6.52 19.25
CA SER A 23 8.59 7.05 20.04
C SER A 23 9.46 8.03 19.24
N GLN A 24 9.47 7.93 17.91
CA GLN A 24 10.14 8.85 16.98
C GLN A 24 9.25 10.05 16.59
N GLY A 25 8.04 10.18 17.15
CA GLY A 25 7.14 11.30 16.95
C GLY A 25 6.22 11.18 15.74
N ALA A 26 6.09 10.00 15.14
CA ALA A 26 5.13 9.79 14.06
C ALA A 26 3.68 10.01 14.55
N ALA A 27 2.85 10.61 13.71
CA ALA A 27 1.40 10.72 13.93
C ALA A 27 0.60 9.72 13.09
N TYR A 28 1.21 9.20 12.03
CA TYR A 28 0.66 8.19 11.13
C TYR A 28 1.70 7.11 10.87
N ALA A 29 1.28 5.86 10.87
CA ALA A 29 2.14 4.72 10.54
C ALA A 29 1.44 3.79 9.54
N LEU A 30 2.17 3.41 8.48
CA LEU A 30 1.74 2.47 7.45
C LEU A 30 2.55 1.18 7.57
N SER A 31 1.88 0.04 7.68
CA SER A 31 2.51 -1.27 7.55
C SER A 31 2.46 -1.79 6.10
N PRO A 32 3.27 -2.78 5.71
CA PRO A 32 3.26 -3.34 4.36
C PRO A 32 1.98 -4.09 3.99
N GLU A 33 1.84 -4.45 2.71
CA GLU A 33 0.86 -5.45 2.25
C GLU A 33 1.10 -6.79 2.95
N VAL A 34 0.04 -7.57 3.20
CA VAL A 34 0.03 -8.88 3.87
C VAL A 34 0.72 -8.90 5.25
N SER A 35 0.63 -7.80 5.98
CA SER A 35 1.28 -7.63 7.28
C SER A 35 0.87 -8.66 8.31
N VAL A 36 -0.38 -9.16 8.23
CA VAL A 36 -0.91 -10.14 9.21
C VAL A 36 -0.46 -11.55 8.91
N VAL A 37 -0.52 -11.95 7.63
CA VAL A 37 -0.09 -13.29 7.19
C VAL A 37 0.40 -13.23 5.75
N PHE A 38 1.61 -13.75 5.52
CA PHE A 38 2.13 -13.97 4.18
C PHE A 38 2.14 -15.47 3.88
N ALA A 39 0.96 -16.02 3.52
CA ALA A 39 0.76 -17.44 3.32
C ALA A 39 1.55 -17.98 2.09
N GLU A 40 1.87 -19.27 2.10
CA GLU A 40 2.52 -19.95 0.98
C GLU A 40 1.58 -20.12 -0.21
N ASN A 41 0.32 -20.44 0.09
CA ASN A 41 -0.71 -20.79 -0.89
C ASN A 41 -2.10 -20.49 -0.32
N ARG A 42 -3.15 -20.77 -1.13
CA ARG A 42 -4.55 -20.55 -0.77
C ARG A 42 -5.00 -21.38 0.45
N GLU A 43 -4.50 -22.61 0.59
CA GLU A 43 -4.87 -23.49 1.71
C GLU A 43 -4.31 -22.94 3.03
N GLY A 44 -3.04 -22.55 3.04
CA GLY A 44 -2.40 -21.88 4.18
C GLY A 44 -3.10 -20.58 4.54
N LEU A 45 -3.55 -19.82 3.54
CA LEU A 45 -4.31 -18.60 3.78
C LEU A 45 -5.68 -18.90 4.40
N ALA A 46 -6.41 -19.89 3.87
CA ALA A 46 -7.73 -20.30 4.37
C ALA A 46 -7.68 -20.80 5.83
N ALA A 47 -6.55 -21.35 6.26
CA ALA A 47 -6.37 -21.84 7.63
C ALA A 47 -6.26 -20.69 8.66
N VAL A 48 -5.89 -19.48 8.24
CA VAL A 48 -5.59 -18.35 9.12
C VAL A 48 -6.41 -17.09 8.85
N ALA A 49 -6.92 -16.92 7.62
CA ALA A 49 -7.79 -15.79 7.28
C ALA A 49 -9.19 -16.05 7.84
N GLY A 50 -9.66 -15.14 8.69
CA GLY A 50 -11.02 -15.17 9.22
C GLY A 50 -11.98 -14.28 8.43
N PRO A 51 -13.29 -14.38 8.72
CA PRO A 51 -14.26 -13.40 8.24
C PRO A 51 -13.96 -12.01 8.82
N TRP A 52 -14.56 -10.99 8.23
CA TRP A 52 -14.38 -9.61 8.70
C TRP A 52 -14.89 -9.41 10.13
N GLU A 53 -16.06 -9.96 10.42
CA GLU A 53 -16.71 -9.85 11.72
C GLU A 53 -15.90 -10.60 12.78
N ASN A 54 -15.53 -9.89 13.85
CA ASN A 54 -14.73 -10.42 14.97
C ASN A 54 -13.33 -10.93 14.57
N ASN A 55 -12.73 -10.40 13.53
CA ASN A 55 -11.38 -10.76 13.13
C ASN A 55 -10.37 -10.37 14.22
N PRO A 56 -9.59 -11.32 14.78
CA PRO A 56 -8.69 -11.04 15.90
C PRO A 56 -7.61 -10.00 15.57
N ALA A 57 -7.10 -10.01 14.32
CA ALA A 57 -6.09 -9.05 13.88
C ALA A 57 -6.63 -7.61 13.90
N ILE A 58 -7.90 -7.41 13.54
CA ILE A 58 -8.55 -6.09 13.65
C ILE A 58 -8.64 -5.65 15.12
N GLY A 59 -9.01 -6.56 16.01
CA GLY A 59 -9.04 -6.29 17.45
C GLY A 59 -7.66 -5.87 17.98
N ARG A 60 -6.60 -6.58 17.57
CA ARG A 60 -5.23 -6.27 17.97
C ARG A 60 -4.78 -4.90 17.40
N CYS A 61 -5.03 -4.60 16.13
CA CYS A 61 -4.68 -3.33 15.50
C CYS A 61 -5.42 -2.13 16.15
N ARG A 62 -6.68 -2.30 16.57
CA ARG A 62 -7.41 -1.30 17.37
C ARG A 62 -6.70 -1.00 18.70
N GLY A 63 -6.19 -2.05 19.36
CA GLY A 63 -5.37 -1.93 20.56
C GLY A 63 -4.09 -1.15 20.30
N ILE A 64 -3.31 -1.56 19.30
CA ILE A 64 -2.06 -0.89 18.92
C ILE A 64 -2.28 0.61 18.62
N ALA A 65 -3.32 0.96 17.87
CA ALA A 65 -3.64 2.35 17.57
C ALA A 65 -3.90 3.16 18.84
N ARG A 66 -4.70 2.63 19.79
CA ARG A 66 -4.98 3.30 21.08
C ARG A 66 -3.73 3.44 21.95
N ASP A 67 -2.93 2.38 22.06
CA ASP A 67 -1.78 2.33 22.95
C ASP A 67 -0.64 3.23 22.46
N THR A 68 -0.52 3.40 21.13
CA THR A 68 0.49 4.26 20.52
C THR A 68 0.01 5.69 20.23
N GLY A 69 -1.30 5.93 20.16
CA GLY A 69 -1.88 7.20 19.74
C GLY A 69 -1.69 7.50 18.23
N LEU A 70 -1.29 6.51 17.44
CA LEU A 70 -1.09 6.66 16.00
C LEU A 70 -2.40 6.56 15.23
N THR A 71 -2.52 7.30 14.14
CA THR A 71 -3.35 6.84 13.03
C THR A 71 -2.64 5.64 12.41
N LEU A 72 -3.12 4.42 12.72
CA LEU A 72 -2.50 3.18 12.26
C LEU A 72 -3.14 2.72 10.95
N HIS A 73 -2.35 2.58 9.91
CA HIS A 73 -2.77 2.04 8.63
C HIS A 73 -2.21 0.63 8.46
N LEU A 74 -3.04 -0.39 8.72
CA LEU A 74 -2.74 -1.77 8.38
C LEU A 74 -2.74 -1.90 6.86
N GLY A 75 -1.54 -2.07 6.28
CA GLY A 75 -1.35 -2.05 4.84
C GLY A 75 -2.19 -3.09 4.10
N SER A 76 -2.22 -4.34 4.57
CA SER A 76 -3.36 -5.22 4.28
C SER A 76 -3.39 -6.51 5.11
N LEU A 77 -4.58 -7.14 5.09
CA LEU A 77 -4.83 -8.51 5.54
C LEU A 77 -5.77 -9.21 4.56
N ALA A 78 -5.74 -10.53 4.55
CA ALA A 78 -6.73 -11.33 3.83
C ALA A 78 -8.00 -11.49 4.68
N VAL A 79 -9.15 -11.22 4.08
CA VAL A 79 -10.47 -11.39 4.69
C VAL A 79 -11.26 -12.43 3.90
N ALA A 80 -11.73 -13.47 4.57
CA ALA A 80 -12.52 -14.51 3.93
C ALA A 80 -13.90 -13.98 3.51
N LEU A 81 -14.30 -14.28 2.28
CA LEU A 81 -15.58 -13.91 1.69
C LEU A 81 -16.54 -15.12 1.67
N PRO A 82 -17.86 -14.88 1.60
CA PRO A 82 -18.86 -15.97 1.61
C PRO A 82 -18.72 -16.97 0.45
N ASP A 83 -18.12 -16.58 -0.67
CA ASP A 83 -17.90 -17.45 -1.84
C ASP A 83 -16.60 -18.28 -1.76
N GLY A 84 -15.90 -18.23 -0.62
CA GLY A 84 -14.67 -18.97 -0.37
C GLY A 84 -13.41 -18.35 -0.99
N ARG A 85 -13.50 -17.14 -1.58
CA ARG A 85 -12.36 -16.30 -1.97
C ARG A 85 -12.03 -15.32 -0.86
N PHE A 86 -11.07 -14.44 -1.10
CA PHE A 86 -10.59 -13.48 -0.12
C PHE A 86 -10.62 -12.06 -0.70
N ALA A 87 -10.79 -11.05 0.16
CA ALA A 87 -10.42 -9.68 -0.13
C ALA A 87 -9.01 -9.41 0.41
N ASN A 88 -8.18 -8.72 -0.38
CA ASN A 88 -6.91 -8.15 0.09
C ASN A 88 -7.23 -6.74 0.62
N ARG A 89 -7.46 -6.64 1.93
CA ARG A 89 -8.11 -5.49 2.58
C ARG A 89 -7.14 -4.65 3.39
N SER A 90 -7.09 -3.37 3.11
CA SER A 90 -6.40 -2.34 3.88
C SER A 90 -7.35 -1.67 4.86
N VAL A 91 -6.86 -1.30 6.04
CA VAL A 91 -7.68 -0.69 7.10
C VAL A 91 -6.93 0.46 7.77
N VAL A 92 -7.58 1.60 7.87
CA VAL A 92 -7.06 2.76 8.61
C VAL A 92 -7.79 2.87 9.94
N PHE A 93 -7.03 2.90 11.04
CA PHE A 93 -7.53 3.09 12.40
C PHE A 93 -7.19 4.49 12.89
N THR A 94 -8.16 5.15 13.55
CA THR A 94 -7.91 6.40 14.28
C THR A 94 -7.07 6.15 15.55
N PRO A 95 -6.48 7.18 16.16
CA PRO A 95 -5.79 7.05 17.46
C PRO A 95 -6.67 6.45 18.57
N ASP A 96 -8.00 6.59 18.46
CA ASP A 96 -8.95 5.99 19.41
C ASP A 96 -9.28 4.52 19.07
N GLY A 97 -8.63 3.94 18.04
CA GLY A 97 -8.82 2.58 17.60
C GLY A 97 -10.12 2.34 16.81
N GLU A 98 -10.81 3.40 16.38
CA GLU A 98 -11.96 3.25 15.48
C GLU A 98 -11.51 3.09 14.03
N ILE A 99 -12.33 2.44 13.19
CA ILE A 99 -12.04 2.30 11.77
C ILE A 99 -12.43 3.60 11.05
N ALA A 100 -11.44 4.29 10.50
CA ALA A 100 -11.64 5.48 9.68
C ALA A 100 -11.96 5.13 8.23
N ALA A 101 -11.31 4.10 7.68
CA ALA A 101 -11.54 3.67 6.30
C ALA A 101 -11.16 2.21 6.08
N ILE A 102 -11.75 1.64 5.04
CA ILE A 102 -11.48 0.31 4.51
C ILE A 102 -11.28 0.43 3.00
N TYR A 103 -10.30 -0.29 2.45
CA TYR A 103 -10.06 -0.36 1.02
C TYR A 103 -9.74 -1.80 0.62
N ASP A 104 -10.42 -2.33 -0.37
CA ASP A 104 -10.10 -3.62 -0.98
C ASP A 104 -9.30 -3.39 -2.26
N LYS A 105 -8.15 -4.05 -2.39
CA LYS A 105 -7.26 -3.96 -3.55
C LYS A 105 -8.04 -4.11 -4.85
N ILE A 106 -7.95 -3.11 -5.73
CA ILE A 106 -8.69 -3.11 -7.00
C ILE A 106 -7.99 -3.98 -8.03
N HIS A 107 -6.68 -3.79 -8.22
CA HIS A 107 -5.93 -4.45 -9.28
C HIS A 107 -5.15 -5.65 -8.73
N LEU A 108 -5.52 -6.84 -9.19
CA LEU A 108 -4.93 -8.11 -8.76
C LEU A 108 -3.70 -8.47 -9.62
N PHE A 109 -2.65 -8.97 -8.97
CA PHE A 109 -1.38 -9.27 -9.61
C PHE A 109 -1.40 -10.62 -10.34
N ASP A 110 -1.86 -10.59 -11.59
CA ASP A 110 -1.77 -11.70 -12.53
C ASP A 110 -0.61 -11.43 -13.48
N ALA A 111 0.50 -12.14 -13.32
CA ALA A 111 1.71 -11.89 -14.07
C ALA A 111 2.49 -13.17 -14.34
N THR A 112 3.15 -13.20 -15.49
CA THR A 112 4.13 -14.23 -15.85
C THR A 112 5.49 -13.56 -15.96
N LEU A 113 6.38 -13.86 -15.02
CA LEU A 113 7.72 -13.28 -14.98
C LEU A 113 8.73 -14.33 -15.41
N PRO A 114 9.69 -13.99 -16.31
CA PRO A 114 10.73 -14.93 -16.76
C PRO A 114 11.52 -15.48 -15.56
N GLY A 115 11.69 -16.80 -15.51
CA GLY A 115 12.45 -17.48 -14.45
C GLY A 115 11.75 -17.55 -13.08
N LEU A 116 10.53 -17.03 -12.96
CA LEU A 116 9.72 -17.09 -11.76
C LEU A 116 8.44 -17.91 -12.01
N ARG A 117 7.79 -18.29 -10.89
CA ARG A 117 6.45 -18.89 -10.97
C ARG A 117 5.46 -17.92 -11.57
N GLN A 118 4.42 -18.45 -12.17
CA GLN A 118 3.26 -17.68 -12.58
C GLN A 118 2.50 -17.16 -11.36
N TYR A 119 2.18 -15.89 -11.36
CA TYR A 119 1.33 -15.26 -10.34
C TYR A 119 -0.11 -15.19 -10.87
N ARG A 120 -1.07 -15.61 -10.05
CA ARG A 120 -2.50 -15.58 -10.32
C ARG A 120 -3.23 -15.17 -9.05
N GLU A 121 -3.14 -13.90 -8.69
CA GLU A 121 -3.78 -13.38 -7.49
C GLU A 121 -5.31 -13.49 -7.60
N SER A 122 -5.87 -13.34 -8.81
CA SER A 122 -7.31 -13.44 -9.09
C SER A 122 -7.91 -14.85 -8.85
N GLU A 123 -7.09 -15.90 -8.78
CA GLU A 123 -7.57 -17.24 -8.39
C GLU A 123 -7.89 -17.34 -6.89
N THR A 124 -7.33 -16.44 -6.09
CA THR A 124 -7.44 -16.46 -4.63
C THR A 124 -8.25 -15.28 -4.12
N TYR A 125 -8.05 -14.10 -4.71
CA TYR A 125 -8.67 -12.85 -4.26
C TYR A 125 -9.72 -12.33 -5.22
N VAL A 126 -10.66 -11.54 -4.67
CA VAL A 126 -11.61 -10.71 -5.44
C VAL A 126 -11.10 -9.28 -5.45
N GLY A 127 -11.08 -8.65 -6.61
CA GLY A 127 -10.77 -7.22 -6.71
C GLY A 127 -11.89 -6.36 -6.12
N GLY A 128 -11.52 -5.27 -5.45
CA GLY A 128 -12.43 -4.20 -5.08
C GLY A 128 -12.84 -3.35 -6.29
N ASP A 129 -13.77 -2.44 -6.09
CA ASP A 129 -14.32 -1.57 -7.14
C ASP A 129 -14.43 -0.09 -6.70
N GLU A 130 -14.04 0.24 -5.48
CA GLU A 130 -14.11 1.59 -4.92
C GLU A 130 -12.73 2.19 -4.67
N ALA A 131 -12.48 3.39 -5.20
CA ALA A 131 -11.34 4.23 -4.81
C ALA A 131 -11.67 4.97 -3.53
N VAL A 132 -10.75 4.97 -2.55
CA VAL A 132 -11.02 5.50 -1.21
C VAL A 132 -10.05 6.62 -0.86
N VAL A 133 -10.59 7.77 -0.41
CA VAL A 133 -9.86 8.85 0.25
C VAL A 133 -10.43 9.02 1.64
N THR A 134 -9.55 9.13 2.65
CA THR A 134 -9.91 9.35 4.05
C THR A 134 -9.04 10.45 4.66
N GLU A 135 -9.26 10.77 5.92
CA GLU A 135 -8.37 11.64 6.69
C GLU A 135 -7.44 10.81 7.57
N ALA A 136 -6.16 11.18 7.61
CA ALA A 136 -5.14 10.57 8.45
C ALA A 136 -4.16 11.64 8.93
N ALA A 137 -4.02 11.81 10.25
CA ALA A 137 -3.10 12.78 10.87
C ALA A 137 -3.20 14.21 10.27
N GLY A 138 -4.42 14.65 9.94
CA GLY A 138 -4.67 15.99 9.38
C GLY A 138 -4.42 16.14 7.88
N LEU A 139 -4.16 15.03 7.16
CA LEU A 139 -3.97 14.97 5.72
C LEU A 139 -5.07 14.14 5.05
N ARG A 140 -5.38 14.45 3.79
CA ARG A 140 -6.24 13.61 2.96
C ARG A 140 -5.40 12.47 2.36
N LEU A 141 -5.71 11.25 2.78
CA LEU A 141 -4.99 10.02 2.42
C LEU A 141 -5.74 9.24 1.35
N GLY A 142 -5.11 9.02 0.19
CA GLY A 142 -5.56 8.10 -0.83
C GLY A 142 -5.03 6.68 -0.57
N LEU A 143 -5.91 5.67 -0.66
CA LEU A 143 -5.59 4.28 -0.37
C LEU A 143 -5.31 3.50 -1.66
N THR A 144 -4.21 2.77 -1.70
CA THR A 144 -3.87 1.79 -2.74
C THR A 144 -3.17 0.59 -2.11
N ILE A 145 -3.01 -0.52 -2.85
CA ILE A 145 -2.21 -1.67 -2.42
C ILE A 145 -1.35 -2.16 -3.58
N CYS A 146 -0.05 -2.15 -3.42
CA CYS A 146 0.97 -2.87 -4.21
C CYS A 146 0.80 -2.70 -5.73
N TYR A 147 0.17 -3.65 -6.41
CA TYR A 147 -0.01 -3.66 -7.87
C TYR A 147 -0.78 -2.44 -8.38
N ASP A 148 -1.62 -1.82 -7.55
CA ASP A 148 -2.33 -0.58 -7.88
C ASP A 148 -1.38 0.54 -8.32
N VAL A 149 -0.12 0.53 -7.86
CA VAL A 149 0.89 1.53 -8.26
C VAL A 149 1.10 1.59 -9.78
N ARG A 150 0.77 0.53 -10.52
CA ARG A 150 0.91 0.48 -11.97
C ARG A 150 -0.24 1.14 -12.73
N PHE A 151 -1.29 1.56 -12.04
CA PHE A 151 -2.52 2.10 -12.63
C PHE A 151 -2.66 3.59 -12.36
N PRO A 152 -2.15 4.46 -13.27
CA PRO A 152 -2.15 5.91 -13.06
C PRO A 152 -3.56 6.50 -12.92
N ALA A 153 -4.57 5.88 -13.53
CA ALA A 153 -5.95 6.36 -13.43
C ALA A 153 -6.46 6.36 -11.99
N LEU A 154 -6.17 5.32 -11.20
CA LEU A 154 -6.54 5.27 -9.78
C LEU A 154 -5.87 6.41 -9.00
N HIS A 155 -4.55 6.57 -9.15
CA HIS A 155 -3.79 7.62 -8.44
C HIS A 155 -4.28 9.02 -8.81
N ARG A 156 -4.59 9.23 -10.09
CA ARG A 156 -5.17 10.47 -10.56
C ARG A 156 -6.54 10.73 -9.94
N THR A 157 -7.42 9.73 -9.91
CA THR A 157 -8.74 9.83 -9.27
C THR A 157 -8.63 10.22 -7.80
N LEU A 158 -7.71 9.60 -7.04
CA LEU A 158 -7.46 9.95 -5.64
C LEU A 158 -6.99 11.40 -5.49
N ALA A 159 -6.06 11.84 -6.35
CA ALA A 159 -5.54 13.22 -6.33
C ALA A 159 -6.62 14.26 -6.70
N GLU A 160 -7.46 13.97 -7.69
CA GLU A 160 -8.61 14.82 -8.08
C GLU A 160 -9.68 14.86 -6.98
N ALA A 161 -9.82 13.79 -6.19
CA ALA A 161 -10.64 13.78 -4.97
C ALA A 161 -9.98 14.50 -3.79
N GLY A 162 -8.80 15.09 -3.99
CA GLY A 162 -8.09 15.95 -3.03
C GLY A 162 -7.10 15.22 -2.12
N ALA A 163 -6.68 13.99 -2.43
CA ALA A 163 -5.62 13.35 -1.67
C ALA A 163 -4.34 14.19 -1.70
N GLU A 164 -3.65 14.28 -0.57
CA GLU A 164 -2.37 14.97 -0.37
C GLU A 164 -1.25 13.96 -0.14
N LEU A 165 -1.60 12.81 0.41
CA LEU A 165 -0.75 11.65 0.65
C LEU A 165 -1.37 10.42 0.00
N ILE A 166 -0.58 9.59 -0.67
CA ILE A 166 -1.01 8.30 -1.23
C ILE A 166 -0.20 7.19 -0.57
N ALA A 167 -0.89 6.23 0.02
CA ALA A 167 -0.29 5.05 0.63
C ALA A 167 -0.14 3.92 -0.38
N VAL A 168 1.04 3.28 -0.39
CA VAL A 168 1.36 2.12 -1.25
C VAL A 168 2.00 1.00 -0.42
N PRO A 169 1.23 0.32 0.45
CA PRO A 169 1.71 -0.89 1.09
C PRO A 169 1.94 -1.98 0.04
N ALA A 170 3.06 -2.72 0.13
CA ALA A 170 3.44 -3.64 -0.93
C ALA A 170 4.22 -4.88 -0.45
N ALA A 171 4.18 -5.92 -1.30
CA ALA A 171 5.05 -7.10 -1.26
C ALA A 171 5.57 -7.37 -2.68
N PHE A 172 6.37 -6.44 -3.22
CA PHE A 172 6.91 -6.50 -4.57
C PHE A 172 7.93 -7.62 -4.73
N THR A 173 7.88 -8.34 -5.86
CA THR A 173 8.91 -9.32 -6.20
C THR A 173 10.23 -8.62 -6.50
N VAL A 174 11.36 -9.26 -6.20
CA VAL A 174 12.70 -8.68 -6.40
C VAL A 174 12.90 -8.19 -7.85
N PRO A 175 12.65 -8.97 -8.92
CA PRO A 175 12.93 -8.48 -10.28
C PRO A 175 12.07 -7.28 -10.70
N THR A 176 10.81 -7.23 -10.28
CA THR A 176 9.96 -6.08 -10.61
C THR A 176 10.20 -4.90 -9.68
N GLY A 177 10.67 -5.16 -8.46
CA GLY A 177 11.07 -4.12 -7.52
C GLY A 177 12.30 -3.39 -8.00
N GLU A 178 13.36 -4.12 -8.31
CA GLU A 178 14.61 -3.57 -8.84
C GLU A 178 14.39 -2.69 -10.09
N ALA A 179 13.55 -3.16 -11.02
CA ALA A 179 13.34 -2.46 -12.28
C ALA A 179 12.33 -1.31 -12.21
N HIS A 180 11.31 -1.36 -11.32
CA HIS A 180 10.14 -0.51 -11.44
C HIS A 180 9.76 0.26 -10.16
N TRP A 181 10.15 -0.21 -8.95
CA TRP A 181 9.59 0.29 -7.69
C TRP A 181 9.79 1.80 -7.50
N GLU A 182 11.06 2.23 -7.49
CA GLU A 182 11.41 3.65 -7.34
C GLU A 182 10.75 4.51 -8.43
N VAL A 183 10.91 4.09 -9.69
CA VAL A 183 10.42 4.85 -10.85
C VAL A 183 8.91 5.05 -10.77
N LEU A 184 8.15 4.01 -10.42
CA LEU A 184 6.70 4.10 -10.31
C LEU A 184 6.27 5.00 -9.16
N LEU A 185 6.84 4.87 -7.96
CA LEU A 185 6.49 5.70 -6.81
C LEU A 185 6.76 7.18 -7.09
N ARG A 186 7.91 7.49 -7.66
CA ARG A 186 8.27 8.85 -8.06
C ARG A 186 7.34 9.40 -9.15
N ALA A 187 7.00 8.58 -10.14
CA ALA A 187 6.03 8.97 -11.17
C ALA A 187 4.67 9.30 -10.56
N ARG A 188 4.16 8.47 -9.63
CA ARG A 188 2.90 8.74 -8.92
C ARG A 188 2.95 10.04 -8.15
N ALA A 189 4.03 10.32 -7.42
CA ALA A 189 4.21 11.58 -6.71
C ALA A 189 4.20 12.80 -7.66
N ILE A 190 4.97 12.75 -8.75
CA ILE A 190 5.11 13.85 -9.71
C ILE A 190 3.80 14.15 -10.43
N GLU A 191 3.13 13.14 -10.98
CA GLU A 191 1.92 13.34 -11.80
C GLU A 191 0.69 13.78 -11.00
N THR A 192 0.65 13.44 -9.69
CA THR A 192 -0.46 13.78 -8.79
C THR A 192 -0.16 15.01 -7.94
N GLY A 193 1.12 15.37 -7.78
CA GLY A 193 1.56 16.39 -6.82
C GLY A 193 1.24 16.00 -5.38
N CYS A 194 1.23 14.69 -5.05
CA CYS A 194 1.03 14.15 -3.71
C CYS A 194 2.35 13.67 -3.11
N TYR A 195 2.42 13.59 -1.78
CA TYR A 195 3.38 12.68 -1.16
C TYR A 195 2.99 11.23 -1.47
N VAL A 196 3.99 10.37 -1.58
CA VAL A 196 3.80 8.91 -1.66
C VAL A 196 4.56 8.27 -0.51
N ILE A 197 3.84 7.51 0.32
CA ILE A 197 4.44 6.70 1.38
C ILE A 197 4.25 5.22 1.04
N ALA A 198 5.35 4.50 0.92
CA ALA A 198 5.37 3.12 0.48
C ALA A 198 6.05 2.23 1.51
N ALA A 199 5.26 1.42 2.22
CA ALA A 199 5.76 0.42 3.15
C ALA A 199 5.80 -0.94 2.44
N ALA A 200 6.98 -1.57 2.42
CA ALA A 200 7.20 -2.81 1.68
C ALA A 200 7.70 -3.94 2.56
N GLN A 201 7.24 -5.15 2.27
CA GLN A 201 7.81 -6.39 2.79
C GLN A 201 9.23 -6.55 2.26
N ALA A 202 10.18 -6.99 3.10
CA ALA A 202 11.61 -7.01 2.82
C ALA A 202 12.24 -8.37 3.04
N GLY A 203 13.12 -8.77 2.13
CA GLY A 203 13.99 -9.95 2.26
C GLY A 203 13.30 -11.28 2.00
N GLN A 204 13.91 -12.35 2.50
CA GLN A 204 13.42 -13.72 2.33
C GLN A 204 12.38 -14.06 3.40
N HIS A 205 11.21 -14.53 2.95
CA HIS A 205 10.09 -14.88 3.82
C HIS A 205 10.00 -16.38 4.11
N GLN A 206 9.36 -16.73 5.22
CA GLN A 206 9.12 -18.10 5.64
C GLN A 206 8.39 -18.95 4.58
N ASN A 207 7.55 -18.32 3.75
CA ASN A 207 6.85 -18.96 2.62
C ASN A 207 7.73 -19.21 1.38
N GLY A 208 9.03 -18.98 1.46
CA GLY A 208 9.99 -19.17 0.36
C GLY A 208 9.98 -18.07 -0.70
N ARG A 209 9.26 -16.97 -0.48
CA ARG A 209 9.29 -15.80 -1.37
C ARG A 209 10.35 -14.82 -0.94
N ASP A 210 10.97 -14.16 -1.94
CA ASP A 210 11.80 -12.98 -1.73
C ASP A 210 11.05 -11.73 -2.17
N THR A 211 11.09 -10.69 -1.35
CA THR A 211 10.50 -9.38 -1.67
C THR A 211 11.56 -8.29 -1.69
N TRP A 212 11.29 -7.26 -2.50
CA TRP A 212 12.24 -6.20 -2.79
C TRP A 212 12.56 -5.31 -1.60
N GLY A 213 11.58 -5.05 -0.73
CA GLY A 213 11.72 -4.08 0.35
C GLY A 213 11.77 -2.64 -0.15
N HIS A 214 12.80 -1.90 0.25
CA HIS A 214 12.99 -0.49 -0.14
C HIS A 214 11.75 0.36 0.17
N SER A 215 11.24 0.26 1.43
CA SER A 215 10.20 1.17 1.91
C SER A 215 10.66 2.60 1.70
N MET A 216 9.79 3.47 1.18
CA MET A 216 10.21 4.76 0.64
C MET A 216 9.16 5.85 0.91
N ILE A 217 9.63 7.07 1.15
CA ILE A 217 8.78 8.27 1.19
C ILE A 217 9.26 9.21 0.11
N VAL A 218 8.34 9.64 -0.75
CA VAL A 218 8.59 10.53 -1.89
C VAL A 218 7.78 11.80 -1.72
N ASP A 219 8.40 12.95 -1.90
CA ASP A 219 7.74 14.25 -1.85
C ASP A 219 6.95 14.55 -3.15
N PRO A 220 6.07 15.58 -3.16
CA PRO A 220 5.28 15.94 -4.35
C PRO A 220 6.08 16.33 -5.58
N TRP A 221 7.38 16.62 -5.43
CA TRP A 221 8.30 16.95 -6.54
C TRP A 221 9.03 15.72 -7.09
N GLY A 222 8.79 14.53 -6.50
CA GLY A 222 9.41 13.28 -6.87
C GLY A 222 10.78 13.03 -6.23
N LYS A 223 11.15 13.81 -5.20
CA LYS A 223 12.37 13.58 -4.43
C LYS A 223 12.13 12.52 -3.38
N ILE A 224 13.01 11.53 -3.30
CA ILE A 224 13.03 10.57 -2.19
C ILE A 224 13.52 11.32 -0.96
N ILE A 225 12.67 11.38 0.09
CA ILE A 225 13.00 12.03 1.37
C ILE A 225 13.35 11.03 2.47
N GLY A 226 13.14 9.75 2.21
CA GLY A 226 13.59 8.65 3.05
C GLY A 226 13.43 7.31 2.34
N GLU A 227 14.35 6.38 2.63
CA GLU A 227 14.36 5.01 2.10
C GLU A 227 15.00 4.07 3.10
N LEU A 228 14.48 2.84 3.25
CA LEU A 228 15.10 1.74 3.97
C LEU A 228 15.87 0.85 3.00
N ASP A 229 16.82 0.08 3.53
CA ASP A 229 17.43 -1.01 2.77
C ASP A 229 16.37 -2.09 2.42
N GLY A 230 16.62 -2.91 1.45
CA GLY A 230 15.69 -3.96 1.03
C GLY A 230 15.72 -5.22 1.89
N GLN A 231 16.47 -5.26 3.00
CA GLN A 231 16.81 -6.48 3.72
C GLN A 231 16.31 -6.50 5.16
N THR A 232 16.45 -5.38 5.86
CA THR A 232 16.25 -5.32 7.31
C THR A 232 14.88 -4.70 7.64
N PRO A 233 14.03 -5.38 8.46
CA PRO A 233 12.85 -4.74 9.03
C PRO A 233 13.21 -3.50 9.85
N GLY A 234 12.44 -2.43 9.74
CA GLY A 234 12.69 -1.19 10.47
C GLY A 234 11.59 -0.15 10.27
N VAL A 235 11.77 1.00 10.88
CA VAL A 235 10.90 2.17 10.80
C VAL A 235 11.58 3.27 9.99
N LEU A 236 10.82 3.89 9.10
CA LEU A 236 11.22 5.08 8.35
C LEU A 236 10.29 6.22 8.73
N VAL A 237 10.84 7.32 9.23
CA VAL A 237 10.07 8.51 9.60
C VAL A 237 10.54 9.70 8.78
N ALA A 238 9.58 10.52 8.33
CA ALA A 238 9.85 11.79 7.68
C ALA A 238 8.74 12.80 8.01
N ASP A 239 9.10 14.08 8.02
CA ASP A 239 8.13 15.16 8.17
C ASP A 239 7.41 15.41 6.85
N ILE A 240 6.09 15.57 6.93
CA ILE A 240 5.23 15.88 5.80
C ILE A 240 4.72 17.32 5.95
N ASP A 241 5.08 18.21 5.01
CA ASP A 241 4.55 19.57 4.93
C ASP A 241 3.40 19.65 3.92
N PRO A 242 2.15 19.84 4.35
CA PRO A 242 1.00 19.96 3.43
C PRO A 242 1.16 21.10 2.40
N LYS A 243 1.93 22.15 2.73
CA LYS A 243 2.17 23.26 1.81
C LYS A 243 2.93 22.84 0.57
N ALA A 244 3.83 21.85 0.69
CA ALA A 244 4.58 21.32 -0.45
C ALA A 244 3.67 20.74 -1.54
N VAL A 245 2.51 20.15 -1.18
CA VAL A 245 1.50 19.68 -2.13
C VAL A 245 0.91 20.86 -2.91
N ALA A 246 0.47 21.89 -2.22
CA ALA A 246 -0.08 23.09 -2.85
C ALA A 246 0.95 23.79 -3.76
N GLU A 247 2.22 23.89 -3.31
CA GLU A 247 3.31 24.46 -4.08
C GLU A 247 3.62 23.65 -5.35
N ALA A 248 3.74 22.33 -5.24
CA ALA A 248 4.01 21.46 -6.39
C ALA A 248 2.90 21.58 -7.44
N ARG A 249 1.63 21.51 -7.02
CA ARG A 249 0.46 21.67 -7.89
C ARG A 249 0.33 23.07 -8.46
N GLY A 250 0.74 24.10 -7.73
CA GLY A 250 0.77 25.48 -8.22
C GLY A 250 1.86 25.72 -9.27
N ARG A 251 3.03 25.10 -9.11
CA ARG A 251 4.14 25.22 -10.08
C ARG A 251 3.88 24.44 -11.38
N VAL A 252 3.34 23.22 -11.27
CA VAL A 252 3.00 22.35 -12.40
C VAL A 252 1.57 21.82 -12.23
N PRO A 253 0.56 22.61 -12.66
CA PRO A 253 -0.85 22.26 -12.43
C PRO A 253 -1.35 21.18 -13.38
N ALA A 254 -0.70 20.00 -13.39
CA ALA A 254 -0.97 18.91 -14.33
C ALA A 254 -2.40 18.39 -14.24
N LEU A 255 -2.97 18.30 -13.02
CA LEU A 255 -4.35 17.86 -12.81
C LEU A 255 -5.34 18.88 -13.41
N ALA A 256 -5.13 20.18 -13.15
CA ALA A 256 -6.02 21.25 -13.63
C ALA A 256 -5.91 21.47 -15.14
N ASN A 257 -4.73 21.22 -15.72
CA ASN A 257 -4.47 21.40 -17.17
C ASN A 257 -4.91 20.16 -18.00
N ALA A 258 -5.39 19.12 -17.37
CA ALA A 258 -5.83 17.93 -18.07
C ALA A 258 -7.01 18.23 -19.03
N ARG A 259 -6.97 17.62 -20.19
CA ARG A 259 -7.97 17.78 -21.24
C ARG A 259 -8.51 16.44 -21.72
N THR A 260 -9.75 16.40 -22.08
CA THR A 260 -10.31 15.29 -22.84
C THR A 260 -9.76 15.30 -24.27
N PHE A 261 -9.56 14.14 -24.83
CA PHE A 261 -9.09 13.95 -26.21
C PHE A 261 -9.79 12.75 -26.86
N SER A 262 -9.84 12.76 -28.19
CA SER A 262 -10.29 11.61 -28.99
C SER A 262 -9.09 10.84 -29.52
N LEU A 263 -9.26 9.53 -29.68
CA LEU A 263 -8.26 8.66 -30.33
C LEU A 263 -8.61 8.49 -31.80
N SER A 264 -7.65 8.74 -32.71
CA SER A 264 -7.74 8.34 -34.11
C SER A 264 -6.66 7.27 -34.38
N VAL A 265 -7.10 6.12 -34.89
CA VAL A 265 -6.19 5.07 -35.35
C VAL A 265 -6.22 5.06 -36.87
N ASN A 266 -5.13 5.48 -37.50
CA ASN A 266 -4.98 5.37 -38.94
C ASN A 266 -4.72 3.91 -39.31
N PRO A 267 -5.49 3.30 -40.23
CA PRO A 267 -5.18 1.95 -40.67
C PRO A 267 -3.80 1.95 -41.33
N THR A 268 -2.94 1.05 -40.87
CA THR A 268 -1.68 0.76 -41.58
C THR A 268 -2.07 0.25 -42.96
N SER A 269 -1.67 0.96 -44.03
CA SER A 269 -1.79 0.42 -45.39
C SER A 269 -1.06 -0.92 -45.43
N ALA A 270 -1.84 -2.01 -45.61
CA ALA A 270 -1.26 -3.32 -45.87
C ALA A 270 -0.44 -3.20 -47.15
N SER A 271 0.87 -3.34 -47.01
CA SER A 271 1.82 -3.48 -48.10
C SER A 271 1.89 -4.93 -48.53
#